data_0abfad28666f15120a2b932eae145793
#
_entry.id   0abfad28666f15120a2b932eae145793
#
_cell.length_a   1.000
_cell.length_b   1.000
_cell.length_c   1.000
_cell.angle_alpha   90.00
_cell.angle_beta   90.00
_cell.angle_gamma   90.00
#
_symmetry.space_group_name_H-M   'P 1'
#
loop_
_entity.id
_entity.type
_entity.pdbx_description
1 polymer ?
#
loop_
_entity_poly.entity_id
_entity_poly.type
_entity_poly.pdbx_seq_one_letter_code
_entity_poly.pdbx_strand_id
1 'polypeptide(L)'
;MFNVIFPVSSLFKGYGATQFIGMGENLPKNVAKQWAEFCSKPGYVMNTIGKTIFDDYHQQIKCPITSFWATDDEIATEANVKDLLRLYPNAPTKFVEINPQQHGYKYIGHMLMFKKSHQKLWPLIESELKL
;
A
#
# COMPACT_ATOMS: atom_id res chain seq x y z
N MET A 1 -11.60 10.97 4.17
CA MET A 1 -12.52 9.96 3.59
C MET A 1 -12.58 8.69 4.43
N PHE A 2 -11.46 8.00 4.68
CA PHE A 2 -11.41 6.74 5.46
C PHE A 2 -11.94 6.86 6.90
N ASN A 3 -11.68 7.97 7.59
CA ASN A 3 -12.07 8.18 8.99
C ASN A 3 -13.57 8.37 9.23
N VAL A 4 -14.38 8.52 8.16
CA VAL A 4 -15.83 8.70 8.26
C VAL A 4 -16.57 7.51 7.67
N ILE A 5 -16.17 7.03 6.48
CA ILE A 5 -16.89 5.95 5.76
C ILE A 5 -16.78 4.62 6.50
N PHE A 6 -15.58 4.24 7.01
CA PHE A 6 -15.44 2.96 7.70
C PHE A 6 -16.16 2.88 9.04
N PRO A 7 -16.07 3.87 9.95
CA PRO A 7 -16.81 3.81 11.20
C PRO A 7 -18.32 3.73 10.97
N VAL A 8 -18.85 4.55 10.07
CA VAL A 8 -20.29 4.60 9.79
C VAL A 8 -20.80 3.29 9.16
N SER A 9 -20.11 2.77 8.14
CA SER A 9 -20.52 1.52 7.49
C SER A 9 -20.41 0.31 8.43
N SER A 10 -19.39 0.28 9.28
CA SER A 10 -19.16 -0.83 10.22
C SER A 10 -20.15 -0.85 11.39
N LEU A 11 -20.69 0.31 11.78
CA LEU A 11 -21.74 0.41 12.82
C LEU A 11 -23.07 -0.19 12.35
N PHE A 12 -23.44 0.03 11.08
CA PHE A 12 -24.75 -0.38 10.56
C PHE A 12 -24.74 -1.75 9.86
N LYS A 13 -23.65 -2.17 9.25
CA LYS A 13 -23.59 -3.36 8.40
C LYS A 13 -22.68 -4.48 8.93
N GLY A 14 -21.91 -4.23 9.98
CA GLY A 14 -20.97 -5.23 10.52
C GLY A 14 -19.72 -5.49 9.66
N TYR A 15 -19.53 -4.73 8.56
CA TYR A 15 -18.37 -4.81 7.67
C TYR A 15 -17.99 -3.41 7.12
N GLY A 16 -16.76 -3.26 6.68
CA GLY A 16 -16.29 -2.06 5.97
C GLY A 16 -16.69 -2.13 4.50
N ALA A 17 -17.53 -1.21 4.05
CA ALA A 17 -18.06 -1.16 2.68
C ALA A 17 -17.02 -0.67 1.67
N THR A 18 -15.93 -1.42 1.47
CA THR A 18 -14.84 -1.11 0.53
C THR A 18 -15.25 -1.27 -0.93
N GLN A 19 -16.13 -2.22 -1.21
CA GLN A 19 -16.66 -2.45 -2.55
C GLN A 19 -17.41 -1.22 -3.09
N PHE A 20 -18.11 -0.50 -2.24
CA PHE A 20 -18.87 0.70 -2.64
C PHE A 20 -17.97 1.86 -3.11
N ILE A 21 -16.71 1.90 -2.66
CA ILE A 21 -15.71 2.91 -3.04
C ILE A 21 -14.69 2.37 -4.06
N GLY A 22 -14.96 1.21 -4.68
CA GLY A 22 -14.12 0.63 -5.72
C GLY A 22 -12.79 0.03 -5.23
N MET A 23 -12.67 -0.23 -3.94
CA MET A 23 -11.43 -0.76 -3.32
C MET A 23 -11.45 -2.29 -3.15
N GLY A 24 -12.17 -3.02 -4.00
CA GLY A 24 -12.28 -4.47 -3.94
C GLY A 24 -13.43 -4.96 -3.07
N GLU A 25 -13.29 -6.14 -2.46
CA GLU A 25 -14.32 -6.76 -1.64
C GLU A 25 -14.51 -6.08 -0.28
N ASN A 26 -15.67 -6.29 0.32
CA ASN A 26 -15.97 -5.75 1.64
C ASN A 26 -15.07 -6.37 2.72
N LEU A 27 -14.50 -5.55 3.57
CA LEU A 27 -13.61 -6.00 4.64
C LEU A 27 -14.40 -6.37 5.91
N PRO A 28 -14.02 -7.46 6.61
CA PRO A 28 -14.53 -7.74 7.96
C PRO A 28 -14.33 -6.53 8.87
N LYS A 29 -15.29 -6.28 9.78
CA LYS A 29 -15.31 -5.09 10.65
C LYS A 29 -13.97 -4.82 11.34
N ASN A 30 -13.38 -5.84 11.93
CA ASN A 30 -12.11 -5.68 12.69
C ASN A 30 -10.94 -5.38 11.77
N VAL A 31 -10.89 -5.97 10.56
CA VAL A 31 -9.86 -5.69 9.56
C VAL A 31 -9.99 -4.24 9.07
N ALA A 32 -11.21 -3.80 8.75
CA ALA A 32 -11.46 -2.42 8.32
C ALA A 32 -11.07 -1.40 9.40
N LYS A 33 -11.39 -1.69 10.68
CA LYS A 33 -10.99 -0.85 11.82
C LYS A 33 -9.48 -0.77 11.97
N GLN A 34 -8.79 -1.91 11.94
CA GLN A 34 -7.34 -1.99 12.06
C GLN A 34 -6.64 -1.26 10.91
N TRP A 35 -7.13 -1.45 9.69
CA TRP A 35 -6.57 -0.75 8.52
C TRP A 35 -6.80 0.76 8.59
N ALA A 36 -7.99 1.21 9.02
CA ALA A 36 -8.24 2.63 9.24
C ALA A 36 -7.29 3.22 10.32
N GLU A 37 -6.98 2.45 11.36
CA GLU A 37 -6.00 2.84 12.37
C GLU A 37 -4.59 2.98 11.80
N PHE A 38 -4.17 2.04 10.94
CA PHE A 38 -2.88 2.10 10.25
C PHE A 38 -2.76 3.37 9.38
N CYS A 39 -3.82 3.72 8.64
CA CYS A 39 -3.85 4.87 7.74
C CYS A 39 -4.12 6.21 8.44
N SER A 40 -4.40 6.23 9.74
CA SER A 40 -4.84 7.44 10.45
C SER A 40 -3.71 8.45 10.72
N LYS A 41 -2.47 8.01 10.71
CA LYS A 41 -1.28 8.82 11.01
C LYS A 41 -0.01 8.20 10.41
N PRO A 42 1.08 8.97 10.26
CA PRO A 42 2.37 8.47 9.82
C PRO A 42 2.84 7.27 10.64
N GLY A 43 3.60 6.37 10.01
CA GLY A 43 4.13 5.17 10.65
C GLY A 43 3.34 3.91 10.33
N TYR A 44 2.16 4.01 9.66
CA TYR A 44 1.35 2.89 9.21
C TYR A 44 1.24 1.79 10.27
N VAL A 45 1.67 0.55 10.00
CA VAL A 45 1.62 -0.59 10.94
C VAL A 45 2.44 -0.38 12.21
N MET A 46 3.46 0.48 12.21
CA MET A 46 4.25 0.82 13.40
C MET A 46 3.39 1.35 14.54
N ASN A 47 2.25 1.98 14.21
CA ASN A 47 1.32 2.51 15.21
C ASN A 47 0.70 1.43 16.10
N THR A 48 0.80 0.16 15.73
CA THR A 48 0.20 -0.99 16.42
C THR A 48 1.23 -1.95 17.03
N ILE A 49 2.50 -1.79 16.70
CA ILE A 49 3.58 -2.57 17.33
C ILE A 49 3.64 -2.25 18.82
N GLY A 50 3.69 -3.29 19.65
CA GLY A 50 3.63 -3.19 21.10
C GLY A 50 2.24 -2.92 21.68
N LYS A 51 1.18 -2.83 20.84
CA LYS A 51 -0.21 -2.66 21.28
C LYS A 51 -1.12 -3.81 20.87
N THR A 52 -1.14 -4.12 19.57
CA THR A 52 -1.93 -5.22 18.99
C THR A 52 -1.07 -6.23 18.24
N ILE A 53 0.17 -5.85 17.89
CA ILE A 53 1.18 -6.71 17.29
C ILE A 53 2.34 -6.79 18.27
N PHE A 54 2.57 -7.96 18.86
CA PHE A 54 3.62 -8.19 19.85
C PHE A 54 4.80 -8.97 19.27
N ASP A 55 4.54 -9.91 18.34
CA ASP A 55 5.56 -10.66 17.63
C ASP A 55 5.86 -9.94 16.30
N ASP A 56 6.98 -9.25 16.27
CA ASP A 56 7.37 -8.38 15.17
C ASP A 56 8.83 -8.60 14.77
N TYR A 57 9.07 -8.78 13.48
CA TYR A 57 10.37 -9.14 12.91
C TYR A 57 10.86 -8.17 11.84
N HIS A 58 10.22 -7.01 11.66
CA HIS A 58 10.55 -6.06 10.59
C HIS A 58 12.01 -5.61 10.62
N GLN A 59 12.60 -5.47 11.82
CA GLN A 59 14.02 -5.10 11.97
C GLN A 59 15.00 -6.23 11.61
N GLN A 60 14.53 -7.47 11.49
CA GLN A 60 15.36 -8.60 11.10
C GLN A 60 15.45 -8.77 9.58
N ILE A 61 14.64 -8.05 8.82
CA ILE A 61 14.64 -8.10 7.37
C ILE A 61 15.90 -7.37 6.87
N LYS A 62 16.74 -8.10 6.14
CA LYS A 62 18.01 -7.63 5.58
C LYS A 62 18.08 -7.78 4.07
N CYS A 63 17.12 -8.48 3.44
CA CYS A 63 17.05 -8.59 1.99
C CYS A 63 16.75 -7.24 1.36
N PRO A 64 17.23 -6.97 0.13
CA PRO A 64 16.88 -5.76 -0.60
C PRO A 64 15.36 -5.64 -0.80
N ILE A 65 14.84 -4.43 -0.65
CA ILE A 65 13.43 -4.11 -0.89
C ILE A 65 13.37 -3.05 -1.98
N THR A 66 12.76 -3.38 -3.12
CA THR A 66 12.46 -2.41 -4.17
C THR A 66 10.97 -2.07 -4.14
N SER A 67 10.67 -0.80 -3.97
CA SER A 67 9.30 -0.28 -4.01
C SER A 67 9.05 0.47 -5.30
N PHE A 68 7.99 0.09 -6.01
CA PHE A 68 7.51 0.79 -7.21
C PHE A 68 6.29 1.62 -6.85
N TRP A 69 6.23 2.86 -7.34
CA TRP A 69 5.03 3.68 -7.22
C TRP A 69 4.76 4.48 -8.49
N ALA A 70 3.49 4.61 -8.84
CA ALA A 70 3.08 5.44 -9.96
C ALA A 70 2.85 6.88 -9.49
N THR A 71 3.32 7.87 -10.25
CA THR A 71 3.21 9.30 -9.87
C THR A 71 1.78 9.80 -9.78
N ASP A 72 0.83 9.07 -10.35
CA ASP A 72 -0.61 9.33 -10.33
C ASP A 72 -1.38 8.41 -9.34
N ASP A 73 -0.67 7.74 -8.43
CA ASP A 73 -1.28 6.93 -7.37
C ASP A 73 -1.68 7.82 -6.19
N GLU A 74 -2.99 7.98 -6.00
CA GLU A 74 -3.54 8.78 -4.89
C GLU A 74 -3.56 8.05 -3.54
N ILE A 75 -3.30 6.75 -3.54
CA ILE A 75 -3.29 5.91 -2.32
C ILE A 75 -1.87 5.67 -1.85
N ALA A 76 -1.03 5.05 -2.70
CA ALA A 76 0.38 4.87 -2.44
C ALA A 76 1.18 6.08 -2.96
N THR A 77 0.96 7.24 -2.35
CA THR A 77 1.71 8.46 -2.67
C THR A 77 3.18 8.30 -2.33
N GLU A 78 4.04 9.13 -2.91
CA GLU A 78 5.47 9.16 -2.58
C GLU A 78 5.74 9.19 -1.08
N ALA A 79 5.01 10.06 -0.36
CA ALA A 79 5.13 10.20 1.09
C ALA A 79 4.77 8.91 1.83
N ASN A 80 3.68 8.25 1.43
CA ASN A 80 3.22 7.00 2.04
C ASN A 80 4.18 5.85 1.78
N VAL A 81 4.72 5.75 0.56
CA VAL A 81 5.69 4.70 0.20
C VAL A 81 7.00 4.89 0.95
N LYS A 82 7.51 6.13 1.04
CA LYS A 82 8.71 6.44 1.82
C LYS A 82 8.51 6.16 3.32
N ASP A 83 7.33 6.47 3.85
CA ASP A 83 7.01 6.16 5.25
C ASP A 83 6.96 4.65 5.50
N LEU A 84 6.40 3.86 4.56
CA LEU A 84 6.40 2.41 4.61
C LEU A 84 7.83 1.83 4.60
N LEU A 85 8.73 2.34 3.75
CA LEU A 85 10.10 1.85 3.67
C LEU A 85 10.90 2.08 4.97
N ARG A 86 10.55 3.07 5.77
CA ARG A 86 11.15 3.30 7.09
C ARG A 86 10.92 2.15 8.09
N LEU A 87 9.96 1.28 7.81
CA LEU A 87 9.74 0.07 8.63
C LEU A 87 10.93 -0.91 8.58
N TYR A 88 11.78 -0.81 7.57
CA TYR A 88 12.84 -1.77 7.31
C TYR A 88 14.24 -1.15 7.45
N PRO A 89 14.63 -0.72 8.67
CA PRO A 89 15.87 0.06 8.87
C PRO A 89 17.15 -0.70 8.53
N ASN A 90 17.10 -2.03 8.52
CA ASN A 90 18.25 -2.89 8.26
C ASN A 90 18.27 -3.50 6.85
N ALA A 91 17.28 -3.18 6.01
CA ALA A 91 17.20 -3.62 4.62
C ALA A 91 17.69 -2.52 3.67
N PRO A 92 18.53 -2.83 2.66
CA PRO A 92 18.77 -1.91 1.56
C PRO A 92 17.44 -1.61 0.85
N THR A 93 17.07 -0.35 0.75
CA THR A 93 15.81 0.05 0.10
C THR A 93 16.06 0.79 -1.19
N LYS A 94 15.29 0.47 -2.24
CA LYS A 94 15.26 1.15 -3.53
C LYS A 94 13.85 1.64 -3.81
N PHE A 95 13.77 2.86 -4.30
CA PHE A 95 12.51 3.52 -4.64
C PHE A 95 12.48 3.80 -6.15
N VAL A 96 11.50 3.26 -6.84
CA VAL A 96 11.36 3.36 -8.30
C VAL A 96 10.08 4.11 -8.63
N GLU A 97 10.25 5.29 -9.18
CA GLU A 97 9.16 6.12 -9.68
C GLU A 97 8.74 5.66 -11.07
N ILE A 98 7.43 5.55 -11.31
CA ILE A 98 6.86 5.23 -12.61
C ILE A 98 5.93 6.37 -13.03
N ASN A 99 6.41 7.17 -13.98
CA ASN A 99 5.58 8.22 -14.59
C ASN A 99 4.78 7.60 -15.76
N PRO A 100 3.43 7.67 -15.75
CA PRO A 100 2.61 7.08 -16.81
C PRO A 100 3.00 7.52 -18.21
N GLN A 101 3.21 8.83 -18.40
CA GLN A 101 3.51 9.42 -19.70
C GLN A 101 4.82 8.90 -20.30
N GLN A 102 5.83 8.66 -19.47
CA GLN A 102 7.12 8.11 -19.92
C GLN A 102 7.02 6.68 -20.45
N HIS A 103 5.97 5.96 -20.05
CA HIS A 103 5.69 4.59 -20.48
C HIS A 103 4.54 4.49 -21.50
N GLY A 104 4.04 5.65 -21.99
CA GLY A 104 2.98 5.70 -22.98
C GLY A 104 1.58 5.37 -22.43
N TYR A 105 1.38 5.55 -21.12
CA TYR A 105 0.08 5.40 -20.48
C TYR A 105 -0.51 6.75 -20.10
N LYS A 106 -1.82 6.86 -20.20
CA LYS A 106 -2.56 8.01 -19.69
C LYS A 106 -2.68 7.99 -18.17
N TYR A 107 -2.79 6.80 -17.60
CA TYR A 107 -3.04 6.58 -16.18
C TYR A 107 -2.55 5.18 -15.77
N ILE A 108 -1.92 5.06 -14.60
CA ILE A 108 -1.52 3.79 -13.96
C ILE A 108 -2.26 3.62 -12.63
N GLY A 109 -2.24 4.65 -11.76
CA GLY A 109 -2.86 4.60 -10.45
C GLY A 109 -2.38 3.44 -9.58
N HIS A 110 -3.22 3.03 -8.62
CA HIS A 110 -2.81 2.07 -7.60
C HIS A 110 -2.66 0.62 -8.08
N MET A 111 -3.48 0.17 -9.04
CA MET A 111 -3.60 -1.27 -9.35
C MET A 111 -3.35 -1.62 -10.81
N LEU A 112 -3.32 -0.66 -11.73
CA LEU A 112 -3.29 -1.00 -13.15
C LEU A 112 -1.96 -1.60 -13.62
N MET A 113 -0.85 -1.34 -12.91
CA MET A 113 0.45 -1.94 -13.25
C MET A 113 0.41 -3.48 -13.28
N PHE A 114 -0.50 -4.10 -12.53
CA PHE A 114 -0.67 -5.56 -12.48
C PHE A 114 -1.61 -6.10 -13.56
N LYS A 115 -2.30 -5.23 -14.31
CA LYS A 115 -3.20 -5.66 -15.38
C LYS A 115 -2.46 -5.88 -16.69
N LYS A 116 -2.95 -6.84 -17.52
CA LYS A 116 -2.42 -7.12 -18.86
C LYS A 116 -2.37 -5.88 -19.76
N SER A 117 -3.29 -4.94 -19.57
CA SER A 117 -3.28 -3.65 -20.28
C SER A 117 -2.01 -2.82 -20.04
N HIS A 118 -1.30 -3.06 -18.93
CA HIS A 118 -0.08 -2.36 -18.52
C HIS A 118 1.17 -3.26 -18.55
N GLN A 119 1.12 -4.36 -19.29
CA GLN A 119 2.22 -5.35 -19.35
C GLN A 119 3.57 -4.78 -19.80
N LYS A 120 3.60 -3.63 -20.47
CA LYS A 120 4.85 -2.93 -20.82
C LYS A 120 5.67 -2.50 -19.60
N LEU A 121 5.04 -2.41 -18.42
CA LEU A 121 5.72 -2.09 -17.17
C LEU A 121 6.39 -3.31 -16.52
N TRP A 122 5.98 -4.53 -16.88
CA TRP A 122 6.46 -5.75 -16.23
C TRP A 122 7.97 -5.97 -16.36
N PRO A 123 8.64 -5.66 -17.50
CA PRO A 123 10.09 -5.74 -17.58
C PRO A 123 10.84 -4.86 -16.56
N LEU A 124 10.25 -3.73 -16.12
CA LEU A 124 10.83 -2.92 -15.04
C LEU A 124 10.84 -3.68 -13.71
N ILE A 125 9.73 -4.38 -13.42
CA ILE A 125 9.61 -5.18 -12.19
C ILE A 125 10.53 -6.40 -12.28
N GLU A 126 10.53 -7.10 -13.43
CA GLU A 126 11.38 -8.27 -13.68
C GLU A 126 12.87 -7.94 -13.56
N SER A 127 13.30 -6.75 -13.98
CA SER A 127 14.70 -6.33 -13.90
C SER A 127 15.22 -6.23 -12.45
N GLU A 128 14.33 -6.02 -11.49
CA GLU A 128 14.66 -5.95 -10.06
C GLU A 128 14.62 -7.33 -9.38
N LEU A 129 14.00 -8.33 -10.03
CA LEU A 129 13.89 -9.71 -9.52
C LEU A 129 15.07 -10.60 -9.96
N LYS A 130 16.09 -10.04 -10.62
CA LYS A 130 17.26 -10.82 -11.04
C LYS A 130 18.01 -11.30 -9.79
N LEU A 131 17.82 -12.58 -9.51
CA LEU A 131 18.62 -13.38 -8.58
C LEU A 131 20.01 -13.63 -9.15
#